data_d172d5255ffee01247fc1373d899247e
#
_entry.id   d172d5255ffee01247fc1373d899247e
#
_cell.length_a   1.000
_cell.length_b   1.000
_cell.length_c   1.000
_cell.angle_alpha   90.00
_cell.angle_beta   90.00
_cell.angle_gamma   90.00
#
_symmetry.space_group_name_H-M   'P 1'
#
loop_
_entity.id
_entity.type
_entity.pdbx_description
1 polymer ?
#
loop_
_entity_poly.entity_id
_entity_poly.type
_entity_poly.pdbx_seq_one_letter_code
_entity_poly.pdbx_strand_id
1 'polypeptide(L)'
;MDWFEGLTGFRETSYEETRCKLAVDGDTLQSLMNGKRYGIGSLELVSLSDLRERVKLAPVQNGQLRVGIVTGDVRQMHRTPENAGALFQVASQFNLLEMINERVTPENGVTGYQNDPTQGPACAIAADVATIYRNYIAPIKGEYGQTAKRQLDGLFDLGATLSSALSCSTSELWQMKNGYAF
;
A
#
# COMPACT_ATOMS: atom_id res chain seq x y z
N MET A 1 21.04 -5.17 -10.34
CA MET A 1 19.93 -4.19 -10.55
C MET A 1 18.77 -4.71 -9.75
N ASP A 2 18.28 -3.95 -8.79
CA ASP A 2 17.07 -4.27 -8.04
C ASP A 2 15.81 -3.85 -8.82
N TRP A 3 14.63 -4.18 -8.31
CA TRP A 3 13.36 -3.89 -8.97
C TRP A 3 13.14 -2.37 -9.15
N PHE A 4 13.50 -1.57 -8.14
CA PHE A 4 13.32 -0.12 -8.15
C PHE A 4 14.20 0.53 -9.24
N GLU A 5 15.49 0.16 -9.27
CA GLU A 5 16.42 0.63 -10.30
C GLU A 5 16.00 0.22 -11.72
N GLY A 6 15.45 -0.99 -11.87
CA GLY A 6 14.93 -1.50 -13.14
C GLY A 6 13.78 -0.66 -13.70
N LEU A 7 12.90 -0.16 -12.82
CA LEU A 7 11.81 0.73 -13.19
C LEU A 7 12.29 2.16 -13.42
N THR A 8 12.97 2.72 -12.44
CA THR A 8 13.20 4.16 -12.36
C THR A 8 14.48 4.61 -13.07
N GLY A 9 15.41 3.68 -13.35
CA GLY A 9 16.71 3.98 -13.94
C GLY A 9 17.72 4.57 -12.95
N PHE A 10 17.42 4.55 -11.66
CA PHE A 10 18.34 4.99 -10.60
C PHE A 10 18.12 4.17 -9.33
N ARG A 11 19.14 4.09 -8.49
CA ARG A 11 19.03 3.43 -7.19
C ARG A 11 18.34 4.32 -6.20
N GLU A 12 17.49 3.70 -5.38
CA GLU A 12 16.92 4.36 -4.22
C GLU A 12 18.04 4.79 -3.26
N THR A 13 18.01 6.05 -2.85
CA THR A 13 19.00 6.67 -1.96
C THR A 13 18.28 7.24 -0.74
N SER A 14 18.64 8.43 -0.28
CA SER A 14 17.84 9.08 0.76
C SER A 14 16.43 9.39 0.24
N TYR A 15 15.48 9.48 1.16
CA TYR A 15 14.07 9.73 0.84
C TYR A 15 13.90 10.97 -0.05
N GLU A 16 14.50 12.09 0.33
CA GLU A 16 14.36 13.35 -0.38
C GLU A 16 15.00 13.30 -1.79
N GLU A 17 16.19 12.73 -1.91
CA GLU A 17 16.85 12.56 -3.20
C GLU A 17 16.07 11.66 -4.15
N THR A 18 15.51 10.57 -3.63
CA THR A 18 14.68 9.66 -4.39
C THR A 18 13.41 10.36 -4.86
N ARG A 19 12.73 11.05 -3.96
CA ARG A 19 11.49 11.77 -4.25
C ARG A 19 11.70 12.85 -5.32
N CYS A 20 12.78 13.62 -5.25
CA CYS A 20 13.10 14.68 -6.24
C CYS A 20 13.32 14.15 -7.67
N LYS A 21 13.57 12.84 -7.85
CA LYS A 21 13.74 12.19 -9.15
C LYS A 21 12.45 11.61 -9.73
N LEU A 22 11.34 11.77 -9.01
CA LEU A 22 10.02 11.28 -9.39
C LEU A 22 9.06 12.45 -9.58
N ALA A 23 8.20 12.35 -10.57
CA ALA A 23 7.12 13.32 -10.82
C ALA A 23 5.79 12.59 -11.05
N VAL A 24 4.69 13.26 -10.75
CA VAL A 24 3.33 12.77 -11.06
C VAL A 24 2.60 13.81 -11.90
N ASP A 25 1.94 13.31 -12.93
CA ASP A 25 1.08 14.06 -13.83
C ASP A 25 -0.22 13.27 -13.99
N GLY A 26 -1.28 13.74 -13.33
CA GLY A 26 -2.55 13.01 -13.24
C GLY A 26 -2.40 11.64 -12.58
N ASP A 27 -2.73 10.59 -13.31
CA ASP A 27 -2.63 9.18 -12.91
C ASP A 27 -1.31 8.51 -13.35
N THR A 28 -0.30 9.31 -13.69
CA THR A 28 0.96 8.81 -14.26
C THR A 28 2.14 9.20 -13.37
N LEU A 29 2.91 8.21 -12.92
CA LEU A 29 4.23 8.39 -12.31
C LEU A 29 5.29 8.44 -13.41
N GLN A 30 6.19 9.40 -13.32
CA GLN A 30 7.34 9.53 -14.23
C GLN A 30 8.64 9.50 -13.45
N SER A 31 9.61 8.71 -13.93
CA SER A 31 10.99 8.86 -13.52
C SER A 31 11.65 9.96 -14.34
N LEU A 32 12.22 10.95 -13.66
CA LEU A 32 12.96 12.04 -14.29
C LEU A 32 14.34 11.59 -14.79
N MET A 33 14.81 10.42 -14.38
CA MET A 33 16.15 9.91 -14.73
C MET A 33 16.16 9.12 -16.04
N ASN A 34 15.16 8.30 -16.31
CA ASN A 34 15.06 7.53 -17.55
C ASN A 34 13.89 7.96 -18.45
N GLY A 35 13.07 8.92 -18.01
CA GLY A 35 11.92 9.43 -18.74
C GLY A 35 10.73 8.48 -18.85
N LYS A 36 10.81 7.27 -18.28
CA LYS A 36 9.71 6.30 -18.34
C LYS A 36 8.51 6.78 -17.55
N ARG A 37 7.33 6.45 -18.06
CA ARG A 37 6.02 6.82 -17.48
C ARG A 37 5.22 5.56 -17.19
N TYR A 38 4.50 5.55 -16.07
CA TYR A 38 3.73 4.40 -15.59
C TYR A 38 2.38 4.86 -15.06
N GLY A 39 1.31 4.14 -15.39
CA GLY A 39 0.02 4.36 -14.77
C GLY A 39 0.04 3.97 -13.29
N ILE A 40 -0.43 4.85 -12.42
CA ILE A 40 -0.50 4.62 -10.96
C ILE A 40 -1.93 4.37 -10.47
N GLY A 41 -2.93 4.62 -11.30
CA GLY A 41 -4.32 4.56 -10.89
C GLY A 41 -4.69 5.63 -9.85
N SER A 42 -5.67 5.33 -9.02
CA SER A 42 -6.12 6.20 -7.94
C SER A 42 -5.97 5.53 -6.57
N LEU A 43 -5.65 6.33 -5.57
CA LEU A 43 -5.65 5.91 -4.17
C LEU A 43 -6.91 6.40 -3.48
N GLU A 44 -7.69 5.48 -2.93
CA GLU A 44 -8.91 5.80 -2.19
C GLU A 44 -8.90 5.05 -0.85
N LEU A 45 -9.09 5.78 0.24
CA LEU A 45 -9.43 5.21 1.54
C LEU A 45 -10.94 5.23 1.66
N VAL A 46 -11.56 4.07 1.40
CA VAL A 46 -13.01 3.93 1.36
C VAL A 46 -13.53 3.34 2.67
N SER A 47 -14.59 3.92 3.22
CA SER A 47 -15.25 3.40 4.41
C SER A 47 -15.99 2.07 4.12
N LEU A 48 -16.15 1.22 5.15
CA LEU A 48 -16.99 0.02 5.02
C LEU A 48 -18.44 0.35 4.67
N SER A 49 -18.94 1.51 5.10
CA SER A 49 -20.28 1.99 4.75
C SER A 49 -20.39 2.21 3.23
N ASP A 50 -19.43 2.95 2.65
CA ASP A 50 -19.42 3.22 1.22
C ASP A 50 -19.23 1.94 0.39
N LEU A 51 -18.37 1.03 0.85
CA LEU A 51 -18.22 -0.28 0.19
C LEU A 51 -19.52 -1.08 0.19
N ARG A 52 -20.26 -1.09 1.31
CA ARG A 52 -21.57 -1.76 1.39
C ARG A 52 -22.57 -1.15 0.42
N GLU A 53 -22.61 0.17 0.30
CA GLU A 53 -23.52 0.82 -0.67
C GLU A 53 -23.13 0.49 -2.12
N ARG A 54 -21.83 0.52 -2.44
CA ARG A 54 -21.34 0.12 -3.77
C ARG A 54 -21.71 -1.33 -4.12
N VAL A 55 -21.59 -2.25 -3.16
CA VAL A 55 -21.97 -3.66 -3.35
C VAL A 55 -23.45 -3.84 -3.58
N LYS A 56 -24.31 -3.07 -2.92
CA LYS A 56 -25.77 -3.10 -3.16
C LYS A 56 -26.15 -2.70 -4.57
N LEU A 57 -25.36 -1.84 -5.20
CA LEU A 57 -25.59 -1.39 -6.58
C LEU A 57 -25.01 -2.35 -7.62
N ALA A 58 -24.16 -3.30 -7.21
CA ALA A 58 -23.59 -4.29 -8.10
C ALA A 58 -24.61 -5.35 -8.49
N PRO A 59 -24.60 -5.84 -9.74
CA PRO A 59 -25.49 -6.93 -10.14
C PRO A 59 -25.19 -8.18 -9.32
N VAL A 60 -26.23 -8.75 -8.72
CA VAL A 60 -26.12 -9.99 -7.94
C VAL A 60 -25.83 -11.14 -8.90
N GLN A 61 -24.69 -11.80 -8.74
CA GLN A 61 -24.40 -13.07 -9.40
C GLN A 61 -24.55 -14.19 -8.39
N ASN A 62 -25.39 -15.15 -8.72
CA ASN A 62 -25.52 -16.38 -7.92
C ASN A 62 -24.26 -17.23 -8.16
N GLY A 63 -23.52 -17.50 -7.11
CA GLY A 63 -22.33 -18.33 -7.15
C GLY A 63 -22.12 -19.06 -5.83
N GLN A 64 -21.25 -20.06 -5.86
CA GLN A 64 -20.82 -20.76 -4.64
C GLN A 64 -19.44 -20.22 -4.23
N LEU A 65 -19.35 -19.71 -3.02
CA LEU A 65 -18.06 -19.37 -2.43
C LEU A 65 -17.34 -20.66 -2.03
N ARG A 66 -16.12 -20.83 -2.48
CA ARG A 66 -15.20 -21.87 -2.00
C ARG A 66 -14.07 -21.19 -1.25
N VAL A 67 -13.81 -21.65 -0.04
CA VAL A 67 -12.73 -21.12 0.80
C VAL A 67 -11.72 -22.22 1.03
N GLY A 68 -10.44 -21.91 0.85
CA GLY A 68 -9.32 -22.78 1.17
C GLY A 68 -8.24 -21.99 1.91
N ILE A 69 -7.51 -22.65 2.79
CA ILE A 69 -6.35 -22.11 3.46
C ILE A 69 -5.14 -22.90 2.99
N VAL A 70 -4.13 -22.20 2.50
CA VAL A 70 -2.89 -22.80 2.03
C VAL A 70 -1.70 -22.11 2.68
N THR A 71 -0.65 -22.89 2.94
CA THR A 71 0.65 -22.34 3.35
C THR A 71 1.58 -22.40 2.15
N GLY A 72 2.25 -21.29 1.85
CA GLY A 72 3.15 -21.25 0.71
C GLY A 72 3.91 -19.93 0.61
N ASP A 73 4.86 -19.89 -0.31
CA ASP A 73 5.58 -18.68 -0.68
C ASP A 73 4.72 -17.85 -1.64
N VAL A 74 4.38 -16.62 -1.23
CA VAL A 74 3.54 -15.70 -2.02
C VAL A 74 4.14 -15.42 -3.41
N ARG A 75 5.47 -15.38 -3.54
CA ARG A 75 6.16 -15.20 -4.84
C ARG A 75 5.88 -16.35 -5.80
N GLN A 76 5.78 -17.56 -5.28
CA GLN A 76 5.41 -18.72 -6.09
C GLN A 76 3.92 -18.72 -6.44
N MET A 77 3.06 -18.33 -5.50
CA MET A 77 1.61 -18.24 -5.73
C MET A 77 1.26 -17.30 -6.89
N HIS A 78 1.94 -16.16 -7.04
CA HIS A 78 1.77 -15.26 -8.19
C HIS A 78 2.17 -15.88 -9.53
N ARG A 79 3.01 -16.94 -9.53
CA ARG A 79 3.55 -17.59 -10.72
C ARG A 79 2.89 -18.92 -11.04
N THR A 80 2.07 -19.41 -10.14
CA THR A 80 1.39 -20.70 -10.26
C THR A 80 0.30 -20.62 -11.33
N PRO A 81 0.31 -21.49 -12.36
CA PRO A 81 -0.68 -21.43 -13.45
C PRO A 81 -2.14 -21.50 -12.99
N GLU A 82 -2.41 -22.21 -11.90
CA GLU A 82 -3.75 -22.34 -11.32
C GLU A 82 -4.29 -21.01 -10.82
N ASN A 83 -3.41 -20.05 -10.56
CA ASN A 83 -3.76 -18.68 -10.11
C ASN A 83 -3.79 -17.68 -11.27
N ALA A 84 -3.66 -18.14 -12.52
CA ALA A 84 -3.74 -17.24 -13.67
C ALA A 84 -5.10 -16.53 -13.71
N GLY A 85 -5.08 -15.20 -13.78
CA GLY A 85 -6.28 -14.37 -13.74
C GLY A 85 -6.89 -14.14 -12.34
N ALA A 86 -6.27 -14.67 -11.28
CA ALA A 86 -6.71 -14.43 -9.92
C ALA A 86 -6.45 -12.97 -9.48
N LEU A 87 -7.35 -12.45 -8.64
CA LEU A 87 -7.15 -11.21 -7.91
C LEU A 87 -6.39 -11.53 -6.61
N PHE A 88 -5.24 -10.89 -6.42
CA PHE A 88 -4.48 -10.98 -5.19
C PHE A 88 -4.70 -9.73 -4.34
N GLN A 89 -5.19 -9.93 -3.12
CA GLN A 89 -5.20 -8.88 -2.11
C GLN A 89 -3.89 -8.97 -1.32
N VAL A 90 -3.05 -7.95 -1.45
CA VAL A 90 -1.81 -7.85 -0.69
C VAL A 90 -2.12 -7.21 0.66
N ALA A 91 -1.73 -7.88 1.75
CA ALA A 91 -1.79 -7.28 3.08
C ALA A 91 -0.81 -6.10 3.16
N SER A 92 -1.18 -5.07 3.90
CA SER A 92 -0.32 -3.92 4.17
C SER A 92 -0.55 -3.42 5.59
N GLN A 93 0.32 -2.55 6.08
CA GLN A 93 0.07 -1.82 7.30
C GLN A 93 -1.03 -0.75 7.07
N PHE A 94 -1.53 -0.15 8.14
CA PHE A 94 -2.61 0.84 8.06
C PHE A 94 -2.20 2.15 7.36
N ASN A 95 -0.91 2.34 7.08
CA ASN A 95 -0.39 3.39 6.22
C ASN A 95 -0.27 2.98 4.73
N LEU A 96 -0.74 1.80 4.36
CA LEU A 96 -0.70 1.21 3.01
C LEU A 96 0.71 0.90 2.50
N LEU A 97 1.67 0.76 3.39
CA LEU A 97 3.05 0.35 3.08
C LEU A 97 3.33 -1.02 3.69
N GLU A 98 4.38 -1.66 3.21
CA GLU A 98 4.86 -2.92 3.76
C GLU A 98 6.00 -2.66 4.74
N MET A 99 5.76 -2.93 6.01
CA MET A 99 6.73 -2.69 7.08
C MET A 99 6.76 -3.89 8.01
N ILE A 100 7.91 -4.51 8.15
CA ILE A 100 8.07 -5.75 8.93
C ILE A 100 8.00 -5.54 10.44
N ASN A 101 8.07 -4.30 10.92
CA ASN A 101 7.92 -3.95 12.33
C ASN A 101 7.72 -2.43 12.49
N GLU A 102 7.36 -2.01 13.69
CA GLU A 102 7.07 -0.61 14.05
C GLU A 102 8.29 0.35 14.00
N ARG A 103 9.48 -0.16 13.72
CA ARG A 103 10.69 0.67 13.59
C ARG A 103 10.96 1.09 12.16
N VAL A 104 10.36 0.40 11.20
CA VAL A 104 10.46 0.77 9.79
C VAL A 104 9.60 1.99 9.54
N THR A 105 10.15 2.95 8.82
CA THR A 105 9.47 4.19 8.45
C THR A 105 9.48 4.35 6.93
N PRO A 106 8.60 5.19 6.37
CA PRO A 106 8.61 5.45 4.92
C PRO A 106 9.97 5.92 4.39
N GLU A 107 10.75 6.61 5.23
CA GLU A 107 12.09 7.10 4.87
C GLU A 107 13.13 5.98 4.72
N ASN A 108 12.83 4.77 5.18
CA ASN A 108 13.68 3.60 4.90
C ASN A 108 13.60 3.15 3.43
N GLY A 109 12.66 3.71 2.66
CA GLY A 109 12.48 3.37 1.26
C GLY A 109 11.73 2.07 1.03
N VAL A 110 11.61 1.69 -0.23
CA VAL A 110 10.78 0.54 -0.66
C VAL A 110 11.58 -0.56 -1.36
N THR A 111 12.82 -0.30 -1.76
CA THR A 111 13.64 -1.30 -2.47
C THR A 111 13.80 -2.59 -1.67
N GLY A 112 13.92 -2.49 -0.35
CA GLY A 112 14.07 -3.63 0.56
C GLY A 112 12.89 -4.60 0.56
N TYR A 113 11.72 -4.20 0.11
CA TYR A 113 10.50 -5.01 0.10
C TYR A 113 10.65 -6.32 -0.66
N GLN A 114 11.48 -6.36 -1.72
CA GLN A 114 11.74 -7.59 -2.47
C GLN A 114 12.32 -8.73 -1.62
N ASN A 115 12.98 -8.41 -0.52
CA ASN A 115 13.64 -9.37 0.37
C ASN A 115 12.90 -9.56 1.70
N ASP A 116 11.78 -8.91 1.86
CA ASP A 116 10.93 -9.01 3.04
C ASP A 116 10.34 -10.43 3.16
N PRO A 117 10.31 -11.05 4.35
CA PRO A 117 9.75 -12.39 4.52
C PRO A 117 8.21 -12.42 4.54
N THR A 118 7.55 -11.27 4.43
CA THR A 118 6.09 -11.12 4.48
C THR A 118 5.50 -10.83 3.09
N GLN A 119 4.72 -9.78 2.93
CA GLN A 119 4.07 -9.38 1.66
C GLN A 119 4.92 -8.44 0.79
N GLY A 120 6.07 -8.02 1.28
CA GLY A 120 6.95 -7.10 0.58
C GLY A 120 7.30 -7.53 -0.85
N PRO A 121 7.65 -8.81 -1.12
CA PRO A 121 7.88 -9.27 -2.49
C PRO A 121 6.68 -9.08 -3.44
N ALA A 122 5.45 -9.24 -2.95
CA ALA A 122 4.25 -8.98 -3.75
C ALA A 122 4.10 -7.47 -4.05
N CYS A 123 4.36 -6.60 -3.07
CA CYS A 123 4.39 -5.15 -3.26
C CYS A 123 5.43 -4.71 -4.28
N ALA A 124 6.63 -5.32 -4.24
CA ALA A 124 7.74 -4.98 -5.13
C ALA A 124 7.57 -5.53 -6.57
N ILE A 125 6.82 -6.62 -6.76
CA ILE A 125 6.70 -7.32 -8.05
C ILE A 125 5.35 -7.05 -8.73
N ALA A 126 4.25 -7.14 -7.98
CA ALA A 126 2.90 -7.04 -8.54
C ALA A 126 2.28 -5.66 -8.41
N ALA A 127 2.80 -4.82 -7.50
CA ALA A 127 2.31 -3.48 -7.23
C ALA A 127 3.45 -2.45 -7.13
N ASP A 128 4.49 -2.65 -7.91
CA ASP A 128 5.76 -1.93 -7.87
C ASP A 128 5.61 -0.41 -7.99
N VAL A 129 5.03 0.07 -9.06
CA VAL A 129 4.81 1.51 -9.30
C VAL A 129 3.86 2.11 -8.27
N ALA A 130 2.80 1.37 -7.91
CA ALA A 130 1.85 1.81 -6.89
C ALA A 130 2.51 1.87 -5.50
N THR A 131 3.49 1.02 -5.23
CA THR A 131 4.28 1.06 -3.99
C THR A 131 5.16 2.31 -3.94
N ILE A 132 5.85 2.63 -5.03
CA ILE A 132 6.61 3.89 -5.15
C ILE A 132 5.69 5.10 -4.93
N TYR A 133 4.53 5.11 -5.59
CA TYR A 133 3.57 6.19 -5.45
C TYR A 133 3.11 6.38 -4.01
N ARG A 134 2.68 5.30 -3.34
CA ARG A 134 2.20 5.36 -1.95
C ARG A 134 3.26 5.88 -0.98
N ASN A 135 4.52 5.53 -1.20
CA ASN A 135 5.61 5.96 -0.33
C ASN A 135 5.99 7.42 -0.56
N TYR A 136 6.25 7.79 -1.82
CA TYR A 136 6.92 9.04 -2.13
C TYR A 136 5.99 10.17 -2.57
N ILE A 137 4.78 9.85 -3.07
CA ILE A 137 3.97 10.81 -3.80
C ILE A 137 2.55 10.95 -3.24
N ALA A 138 1.97 9.91 -2.64
CA ALA A 138 0.57 9.96 -2.20
C ALA A 138 0.27 11.24 -1.40
N PRO A 139 -0.81 11.97 -1.72
CA PRO A 139 -1.14 13.21 -1.04
C PRO A 139 -1.68 12.93 0.37
N ILE A 140 -1.13 13.60 1.38
CA ILE A 140 -1.50 13.45 2.77
C ILE A 140 -1.57 14.84 3.41
N LYS A 141 -2.76 15.27 3.83
CA LYS A 141 -2.98 16.56 4.50
C LYS A 141 -2.37 17.76 3.76
N GLY A 142 -2.48 17.75 2.41
CA GLY A 142 -2.00 18.85 1.57
C GLY A 142 -0.52 18.79 1.18
N GLU A 143 0.20 17.78 1.61
CA GLU A 143 1.58 17.50 1.21
C GLU A 143 1.70 16.16 0.51
N TYR A 144 2.82 15.91 -0.15
CA TYR A 144 3.06 14.68 -0.90
C TYR A 144 4.06 13.76 -0.20
N GLY A 145 3.78 12.45 -0.29
CA GLY A 145 4.60 11.38 0.25
C GLY A 145 4.46 11.17 1.76
N GLN A 146 4.75 9.96 2.18
CA GLN A 146 4.67 9.54 3.58
C GLN A 146 6.01 9.73 4.28
N THR A 147 5.98 10.07 5.55
CA THR A 147 7.15 10.16 6.45
C THR A 147 6.76 9.59 7.81
N ALA A 148 7.71 9.37 8.70
CA ALA A 148 7.42 8.93 10.08
C ALA A 148 6.44 9.88 10.81
N LYS A 149 6.42 11.16 10.44
CA LYS A 149 5.54 12.18 11.05
C LYS A 149 4.22 12.38 10.32
N ARG A 150 4.11 11.90 9.08
CA ARG A 150 2.96 12.12 8.22
C ARG A 150 2.70 10.86 7.42
N GLN A 151 1.67 10.15 7.80
CA GLN A 151 1.29 8.88 7.16
C GLN A 151 -0.20 8.85 6.87
N LEU A 152 -0.58 8.00 5.92
CA LEU A 152 -1.96 7.57 5.77
C LEU A 152 -2.38 6.82 7.03
N ASP A 153 -3.65 6.95 7.38
CA ASP A 153 -4.25 6.27 8.54
C ASP A 153 -5.52 5.55 8.11
N GLY A 154 -5.37 4.28 7.78
CA GLY A 154 -6.48 3.40 7.39
C GLY A 154 -7.42 3.02 8.56
N LEU A 155 -7.08 3.40 9.81
CA LEU A 155 -7.94 3.19 10.98
C LEU A 155 -8.71 4.44 11.41
N PHE A 156 -8.51 5.58 10.76
CA PHE A 156 -9.08 6.84 11.19
C PHE A 156 -10.61 6.78 11.38
N ASP A 157 -11.33 6.33 10.37
CA ASP A 157 -12.81 6.26 10.41
C ASP A 157 -13.30 5.23 11.43
N LEU A 158 -12.61 4.08 11.54
CA LEU A 158 -12.92 3.07 12.54
C LEU A 158 -12.71 3.62 13.95
N GLY A 159 -11.60 4.32 14.16
CA GLY A 159 -11.28 4.95 15.44
C GLY A 159 -12.33 5.96 15.86
N ALA A 160 -12.73 6.84 14.96
CA ALA A 160 -13.77 7.83 15.22
C ALA A 160 -15.12 7.16 15.57
N THR A 161 -15.50 6.12 14.84
CA THR A 161 -16.74 5.39 15.07
C THR A 161 -16.74 4.68 16.42
N LEU A 162 -15.68 3.95 16.74
CA LEU A 162 -15.58 3.21 18.00
C LEU A 162 -15.46 4.15 19.21
N SER A 163 -14.68 5.22 19.10
CA SER A 163 -14.59 6.23 20.16
C SER A 163 -15.94 6.84 20.50
N SER A 164 -16.74 7.14 19.48
CA SER A 164 -18.12 7.63 19.68
C SER A 164 -19.03 6.58 20.33
N ALA A 165 -18.99 5.34 19.85
CA ALA A 165 -19.85 4.27 20.34
C ALA A 165 -19.51 3.85 21.78
N LEU A 166 -18.23 3.87 22.16
CA LEU A 166 -17.73 3.43 23.46
C LEU A 166 -17.51 4.58 24.44
N SER A 167 -17.70 5.83 23.99
CA SER A 167 -17.44 7.04 24.79
C SER A 167 -16.02 7.10 25.37
N CYS A 168 -15.04 6.69 24.57
CA CYS A 168 -13.62 6.70 24.93
C CYS A 168 -12.79 7.38 23.83
N SER A 169 -11.54 7.70 24.14
CA SER A 169 -10.61 8.25 23.12
C SER A 169 -10.05 7.12 22.24
N THR A 170 -9.65 7.43 21.00
CA THR A 170 -9.00 6.46 20.12
C THR A 170 -7.72 5.91 20.75
N SER A 171 -6.99 6.71 21.53
CA SER A 171 -5.77 6.29 22.22
C SER A 171 -5.99 5.26 23.34
N GLU A 172 -7.23 5.08 23.80
CA GLU A 172 -7.62 4.03 24.73
C GLU A 172 -7.99 2.72 23.99
N LEU A 173 -8.24 2.79 22.69
CA LEU A 173 -8.52 1.62 21.85
C LEU A 173 -7.26 0.99 21.31
N TRP A 174 -6.35 1.82 20.78
CA TRP A 174 -5.03 1.42 20.27
C TRP A 174 -4.09 2.60 20.18
N GLN A 175 -2.83 2.28 20.05
CA GLN A 175 -1.78 3.26 19.72
C GLN A 175 -1.24 2.97 18.33
N MET A 176 -1.02 4.03 17.55
CA MET A 176 -0.40 3.93 16.23
C MET A 176 1.07 4.31 16.28
N LYS A 177 1.93 3.47 15.67
CA LYS A 177 3.33 3.79 15.49
C LYS A 177 3.79 3.28 14.11
N ASN A 178 4.19 4.20 13.26
CA ASN A 178 4.66 3.89 11.90
C ASN A 178 3.72 2.95 11.11
N GLY A 179 2.42 3.19 11.19
CA GLY A 179 1.41 2.36 10.52
C GLY A 179 1.01 1.09 11.26
N TYR A 180 1.66 0.74 12.38
CA TYR A 180 1.25 -0.35 13.27
C TYR A 180 0.27 0.13 14.33
N ALA A 181 -0.76 -0.70 14.59
CA ALA A 181 -1.65 -0.53 15.74
C ALA A 181 -1.27 -1.54 16.85
N PHE A 182 -1.26 -1.10 18.10
CA PHE A 182 -0.98 -1.89 19.30
C PHE A 182 -2.19 -1.92 20.23
#